data_ac4cae63dcb17a3c17cd1a98fb4ebb47
#
_entry.id   ac4cae63dcb17a3c17cd1a98fb4ebb47
#
_cell.length_a   1.000
_cell.length_b   1.000
_cell.length_c   1.000
_cell.angle_alpha   90.00
_cell.angle_beta   90.00
_cell.angle_gamma   90.00
#
_symmetry.space_group_name_H-M   'P 1'
#
loop_
_entity.id
_entity.type
_entity.pdbx_description
1 polymer ?
#
loop_
_entity_poly.entity_id
_entity_poly.type
_entity_poly.pdbx_seq_one_letter_code
_entity_poly.pdbx_strand_id
1 'polypeptide(L)'
;MNLSRALTLTSVSTILSLAIFGCTTSVDQPSNSFVMSNQQSPAFYGTLNPYASESVYFLLTDRFVDGDKTNNHEDQGGKHPSFDVPLNGPDGQQANVGYLGGDFKGVLNNAEYIKNMGFTSVWLTPIYDNPDQAFNGGEKVAFGEYYKDGGKTGYHGYWSNNFYQVDEHLPSKDLSFADLTKQLKEKYQLNFVLDIVGNHGSPSYSMAEDQPKFGEIYDQDGQLIADHQNIHPEKLDPKNPLHAFYNTHTGLAQLSDINENNEAVLDYFEGAYLKWIAQGAHSLRVDTIKEMPHHFWKKLFDRIRQHHPEIFIFGESYSYEAEFIAEHTRPENGGVSVLDFPGRKAITEVFESADSDFSNILSYLHLDDGVYQNPYELMTFYDNHDMERMNATDEGFIDANNWLFTARGIPVVYYGSEINFMTGKPEHKGNRNYLGQQRIEQAKNHVIHHELTNIAHVRKNSVALQRGLQVNLDFKGDVASFYRVYQNNDENQTALVLLNKSDSEAEFNIDEMLSTGLWTDAILGKEYKIDSNNLHLNIKVKGHGATVLLLNSPVNNAELRAQLVAQQGKLHAAISQ
;
A
#
# COMPACT_ATOMS: atom_id res chain seq x y z
N MET A 1 15.88 62.67 -19.58
CA MET A 1 15.18 62.56 -20.85
C MET A 1 14.07 61.56 -20.61
N ASN A 2 12.84 62.01 -20.10
CA ASN A 2 11.65 62.42 -20.87
C ASN A 2 11.23 61.34 -21.89
N LEU A 3 10.05 60.78 -21.89
CA LEU A 3 8.62 61.18 -21.78
C LEU A 3 7.76 59.93 -21.50
N SER A 4 6.88 59.81 -20.55
CA SER A 4 5.46 60.22 -20.38
C SER A 4 4.54 60.09 -21.61
N ARG A 5 3.45 59.31 -21.41
CA ARG A 5 2.04 59.54 -21.83
C ARG A 5 1.25 58.28 -21.45
N ALA A 6 0.33 58.22 -20.60
CA ALA A 6 -0.91 58.86 -20.10
C ALA A 6 -2.11 58.83 -21.08
N LEU A 7 -3.26 58.44 -20.50
CA LEU A 7 -4.68 58.65 -20.87
C LEU A 7 -5.28 57.64 -21.90
N THR A 8 -6.51 57.17 -21.78
CA THR A 8 -7.77 57.79 -21.33
C THR A 8 -8.85 56.75 -20.97
N LEU A 9 -9.61 57.05 -19.93
CA LEU A 9 -10.96 56.49 -19.64
C LEU A 9 -11.98 56.97 -20.66
N THR A 10 -13.00 56.15 -20.98
CA THR A 10 -14.32 56.69 -21.39
C THR A 10 -15.43 55.82 -20.80
N SER A 11 -16.15 56.41 -19.91
CA SER A 11 -17.47 56.07 -19.40
C SER A 11 -18.55 56.52 -20.37
N VAL A 12 -19.60 55.72 -20.59
CA VAL A 12 -20.88 56.24 -21.08
C VAL A 12 -22.01 55.63 -20.27
N SER A 13 -22.77 56.55 -19.69
CA SER A 13 -23.97 56.32 -18.87
C SER A 13 -25.24 56.42 -19.71
N THR A 14 -26.29 55.75 -19.23
CA THR A 14 -27.72 56.10 -19.20
C THR A 14 -28.52 56.05 -20.50
N ILE A 15 -29.70 55.44 -20.47
CA ILE A 15 -31.01 56.10 -20.41
C ILE A 15 -32.12 55.10 -20.00
N LEU A 16 -32.89 55.54 -19.02
CA LEU A 16 -34.13 54.99 -18.48
C LEU A 16 -35.30 55.44 -19.40
N SER A 17 -36.23 54.54 -19.72
CA SER A 17 -37.55 54.92 -20.22
C SER A 17 -38.66 54.05 -19.61
N LEU A 18 -39.43 54.67 -18.74
CA LEU A 18 -40.75 54.20 -18.28
C LEU A 18 -41.79 54.33 -19.40
N ALA A 19 -42.59 53.31 -19.57
CA ALA A 19 -43.94 53.47 -20.19
C ALA A 19 -44.92 52.58 -19.43
N ILE A 20 -45.94 53.23 -18.88
CA ILE A 20 -47.11 52.66 -18.21
C ILE A 20 -48.23 52.60 -19.25
N PHE A 21 -49.01 51.56 -19.28
CA PHE A 21 -50.46 51.41 -19.47
C PHE A 21 -50.86 50.04 -20.02
N GLY A 22 -51.76 49.42 -19.32
CA GLY A 22 -53.01 48.88 -19.79
C GLY A 22 -53.41 47.49 -19.20
N CYS A 23 -54.31 47.50 -18.25
CA CYS A 23 -55.03 46.26 -17.81
C CYS A 23 -55.86 45.66 -18.92
N THR A 24 -55.69 44.35 -19.13
CA THR A 24 -56.80 43.49 -19.59
C THR A 24 -56.64 42.15 -18.85
N THR A 25 -57.71 41.79 -18.14
CA THR A 25 -57.90 40.52 -17.45
C THR A 25 -58.18 39.41 -18.45
N SER A 26 -57.32 38.44 -18.55
CA SER A 26 -57.64 37.10 -19.05
C SER A 26 -57.22 36.08 -18.02
N VAL A 27 -58.17 35.30 -17.58
CA VAL A 27 -57.98 34.16 -16.70
C VAL A 27 -57.38 33.03 -17.55
N ASP A 28 -56.08 32.78 -17.35
CA ASP A 28 -55.43 31.57 -17.86
C ASP A 28 -55.10 30.63 -16.71
N GLN A 29 -55.45 29.38 -16.90
CA GLN A 29 -55.19 28.25 -16.01
C GLN A 29 -53.69 28.08 -15.81
N PRO A 30 -53.21 27.63 -14.61
CA PRO A 30 -51.81 27.35 -14.40
C PRO A 30 -51.43 26.09 -15.19
N SER A 31 -50.65 26.27 -16.26
CA SER A 31 -49.88 25.19 -16.84
C SER A 31 -48.84 24.75 -15.82
N ASN A 32 -49.03 23.59 -15.21
CA ASN A 32 -47.99 22.89 -14.46
C ASN A 32 -46.87 22.53 -15.42
N SER A 33 -45.93 23.46 -15.63
CA SER A 33 -44.63 23.11 -16.13
C SER A 33 -43.91 22.39 -14.98
N PHE A 34 -43.89 21.06 -15.01
CA PHE A 34 -42.93 20.28 -14.26
C PHE A 34 -41.54 20.74 -14.71
N VAL A 35 -40.94 21.63 -13.93
CA VAL A 35 -39.50 21.82 -13.95
C VAL A 35 -38.95 20.49 -13.46
N MET A 36 -38.51 19.64 -14.39
CA MET A 36 -37.59 18.56 -14.04
C MET A 36 -36.39 19.22 -13.42
N SER A 37 -36.31 19.24 -12.09
CA SER A 37 -35.08 19.46 -11.40
C SER A 37 -34.15 18.35 -11.91
N ASN A 38 -33.03 18.72 -12.51
CA ASN A 38 -31.91 17.81 -12.70
C ASN A 38 -31.45 17.41 -11.30
N GLN A 39 -32.16 16.45 -10.67
CA GLN A 39 -31.63 15.77 -9.50
C GLN A 39 -30.53 14.87 -10.03
N GLN A 40 -29.30 15.34 -9.91
CA GLN A 40 -28.13 14.54 -10.09
C GLN A 40 -28.30 13.27 -9.25
N SER A 41 -28.16 12.09 -9.86
CA SER A 41 -28.25 10.84 -9.13
C SER A 41 -27.28 10.87 -7.96
N PRO A 42 -27.67 10.41 -6.75
CA PRO A 42 -26.76 10.44 -5.62
C PRO A 42 -25.49 9.66 -5.92
N ALA A 43 -24.35 10.21 -5.47
CA ALA A 43 -23.07 9.54 -5.60
C ALA A 43 -22.88 8.50 -4.47
N PHE A 44 -22.30 7.33 -4.81
CA PHE A 44 -21.96 6.26 -3.89
C PHE A 44 -20.56 5.76 -4.20
N TYR A 45 -19.62 5.92 -3.26
CA TYR A 45 -18.23 5.49 -3.40
C TYR A 45 -17.58 5.32 -2.03
N GLY A 46 -16.68 4.36 -1.93
CA GLY A 46 -15.82 4.21 -0.75
C GLY A 46 -14.74 5.29 -0.72
N THR A 47 -14.15 5.58 -1.87
CA THR A 47 -13.16 6.64 -2.03
C THR A 47 -13.13 7.21 -3.43
N LEU A 48 -12.74 8.49 -3.55
CA LEU A 48 -12.40 9.13 -4.83
C LEU A 48 -10.89 9.17 -5.07
N ASN A 49 -10.07 8.75 -4.10
CA ASN A 49 -8.63 8.71 -4.25
C ASN A 49 -8.23 7.72 -5.37
N PRO A 50 -7.56 8.18 -6.44
CA PRO A 50 -7.20 7.34 -7.56
C PRO A 50 -6.23 6.22 -7.17
N TYR A 51 -5.44 6.39 -6.12
CA TYR A 51 -4.52 5.38 -5.63
C TYR A 51 -5.23 4.10 -5.15
N ALA A 52 -6.49 4.18 -4.74
CA ALA A 52 -7.29 3.00 -4.38
C ALA A 52 -7.51 2.02 -5.56
N SER A 53 -7.19 2.44 -6.78
CA SER A 53 -7.18 1.57 -7.96
C SER A 53 -5.91 0.75 -8.11
N GLU A 54 -4.88 1.01 -7.30
CA GLU A 54 -3.63 0.25 -7.34
C GLU A 54 -3.79 -1.15 -6.74
N SER A 55 -2.89 -2.02 -7.18
CA SER A 55 -2.58 -3.33 -6.60
C SER A 55 -1.07 -3.44 -6.51
N VAL A 56 -0.53 -3.69 -5.33
CA VAL A 56 0.89 -3.53 -5.03
C VAL A 56 1.57 -4.89 -4.90
N TYR A 57 2.64 -5.11 -5.65
CA TYR A 57 3.54 -6.24 -5.47
C TYR A 57 4.75 -5.77 -4.66
N PHE A 58 4.88 -6.26 -3.43
CA PHE A 58 5.94 -5.91 -2.50
C PHE A 58 7.08 -6.92 -2.57
N LEU A 59 8.30 -6.44 -2.70
CA LEU A 59 9.48 -7.31 -2.71
C LEU A 59 10.65 -6.72 -1.92
N LEU A 60 11.40 -7.61 -1.28
CA LEU A 60 12.67 -7.33 -0.66
C LEU A 60 13.72 -7.45 -1.77
N THR A 61 14.30 -6.31 -2.19
CA THR A 61 15.06 -6.19 -3.44
C THR A 61 16.19 -7.21 -3.53
N ASP A 62 17.04 -7.26 -2.49
CA ASP A 62 18.17 -8.19 -2.43
C ASP A 62 17.77 -9.68 -2.53
N ARG A 63 16.52 -10.00 -2.18
CA ARG A 63 16.00 -11.38 -2.12
C ARG A 63 15.20 -11.79 -3.34
N PHE A 64 15.00 -10.88 -4.29
CA PHE A 64 14.15 -11.16 -5.43
C PHE A 64 14.92 -11.88 -6.55
N VAL A 65 15.69 -11.17 -7.36
CA VAL A 65 16.50 -11.73 -8.45
C VAL A 65 17.78 -10.93 -8.63
N ASP A 66 18.91 -11.60 -8.69
CA ASP A 66 20.21 -11.06 -9.11
C ASP A 66 20.21 -10.93 -10.66
N GLY A 67 20.12 -9.70 -11.14
CA GLY A 67 20.12 -9.37 -12.56
C GLY A 67 21.48 -8.93 -13.09
N ASP A 68 22.39 -8.51 -12.18
CA ASP A 68 23.74 -8.04 -12.52
C ASP A 68 24.76 -8.43 -11.47
N LYS A 69 25.43 -9.54 -11.66
CA LYS A 69 26.45 -10.05 -10.72
C LYS A 69 27.64 -9.10 -10.50
N THR A 70 27.79 -8.07 -11.29
CA THR A 70 28.93 -7.15 -11.17
C THR A 70 28.75 -6.12 -10.05
N ASN A 71 27.55 -5.99 -9.50
CA ASN A 71 27.24 -5.12 -8.37
C ASN A 71 27.08 -5.85 -7.02
N ASN A 72 27.33 -7.15 -6.95
CA ASN A 72 27.18 -7.95 -5.73
C ASN A 72 28.21 -7.60 -4.65
N HIS A 73 29.39 -7.16 -5.03
CA HIS A 73 30.46 -6.71 -4.11
C HIS A 73 30.75 -7.72 -2.98
N GLU A 74 31.06 -8.97 -3.35
CA GLU A 74 31.36 -10.06 -2.42
C GLU A 74 32.46 -9.65 -1.41
N ASP A 75 32.26 -10.01 -0.14
CA ASP A 75 33.17 -9.67 0.98
C ASP A 75 33.52 -8.17 1.10
N GLN A 76 32.72 -7.29 0.54
CA GLN A 76 32.86 -5.87 0.75
C GLN A 76 32.83 -5.56 2.25
N GLY A 77 33.69 -4.66 2.69
CA GLY A 77 33.80 -4.33 4.10
C GLY A 77 34.84 -5.14 4.89
N GLY A 78 35.66 -5.95 4.23
CA GLY A 78 36.86 -6.54 4.80
C GLY A 78 36.63 -7.73 5.72
N LYS A 79 36.95 -7.62 7.03
CA LYS A 79 36.96 -8.76 7.97
C LYS A 79 35.56 -9.20 8.45
N HIS A 80 34.51 -8.46 8.15
CA HIS A 80 33.14 -8.78 8.48
C HIS A 80 32.38 -9.10 7.19
N PRO A 81 32.34 -10.37 6.74
CA PRO A 81 31.77 -10.78 5.46
C PRO A 81 30.33 -10.31 5.32
N SER A 82 30.01 -9.77 4.15
CA SER A 82 28.70 -9.16 3.86
C SER A 82 27.87 -9.97 2.85
N PHE A 83 28.51 -10.83 2.06
CA PHE A 83 27.82 -11.61 1.03
C PHE A 83 27.68 -13.07 1.44
N ASP A 84 26.48 -13.65 1.24
CA ASP A 84 26.12 -15.06 1.53
C ASP A 84 26.52 -15.48 2.96
N VAL A 85 25.85 -14.90 3.96
CA VAL A 85 26.05 -15.21 5.38
C VAL A 85 24.92 -16.12 5.88
N PRO A 86 25.07 -17.47 5.75
CA PRO A 86 24.00 -18.39 6.04
C PRO A 86 23.79 -18.59 7.54
N LEU A 87 22.53 -18.67 7.95
CA LEU A 87 22.08 -19.19 9.23
C LEU A 87 21.56 -20.64 9.02
N ASN A 88 22.26 -21.60 9.59
CA ASN A 88 21.89 -23.00 9.45
C ASN A 88 20.96 -23.44 10.57
N GLY A 89 19.82 -24.02 10.20
CA GLY A 89 18.83 -24.61 11.08
C GLY A 89 18.84 -26.14 11.06
N PRO A 90 17.92 -26.79 11.80
CA PRO A 90 17.75 -28.26 11.77
C PRO A 90 17.27 -28.71 10.38
N ASP A 91 17.52 -29.99 10.08
CA ASP A 91 17.00 -30.66 8.88
C ASP A 91 17.33 -30.00 7.55
N GLY A 92 18.48 -29.30 7.47
CA GLY A 92 18.93 -28.60 6.27
C GLY A 92 18.19 -27.28 5.98
N GLN A 93 17.39 -26.78 6.92
CA GLN A 93 16.77 -25.46 6.80
C GLN A 93 17.85 -24.38 6.86
N GLN A 94 17.64 -23.33 6.07
CA GLN A 94 18.56 -22.20 6.02
C GLN A 94 17.81 -20.87 5.93
N ALA A 95 18.36 -19.86 6.56
CA ALA A 95 18.09 -18.44 6.30
C ALA A 95 19.43 -17.77 5.97
N ASN A 96 19.40 -16.50 5.58
CA ASN A 96 20.62 -15.77 5.25
C ASN A 96 20.51 -14.32 5.75
N VAL A 97 21.59 -13.78 6.31
CA VAL A 97 21.65 -12.43 6.86
C VAL A 97 22.69 -11.54 6.16
N GLY A 98 23.29 -12.05 5.09
CA GLY A 98 24.14 -11.29 4.17
C GLY A 98 23.39 -10.87 2.91
N TYR A 99 24.03 -10.10 2.06
CA TYR A 99 23.56 -9.82 0.71
C TYR A 99 23.48 -11.10 -0.13
N LEU A 100 22.51 -11.18 -1.06
CA LEU A 100 22.36 -12.28 -2.01
C LEU A 100 22.24 -11.80 -3.47
N GLY A 101 22.38 -10.51 -3.70
CA GLY A 101 22.58 -9.89 -5.00
C GLY A 101 21.33 -9.52 -5.78
N GLY A 102 20.14 -9.61 -5.20
CA GLY A 102 18.95 -9.07 -5.85
C GLY A 102 19.06 -7.55 -6.06
N ASP A 103 18.69 -7.07 -7.25
CA ASP A 103 18.99 -5.73 -7.72
C ASP A 103 17.92 -5.11 -8.63
N PHE A 104 18.09 -3.86 -9.03
CA PHE A 104 17.19 -3.16 -9.94
C PHE A 104 17.02 -3.87 -11.30
N LYS A 105 18.07 -4.51 -11.79
CA LYS A 105 18.05 -5.22 -13.06
C LYS A 105 17.23 -6.50 -12.97
N GLY A 106 17.32 -7.20 -11.84
CA GLY A 106 16.47 -8.35 -11.54
C GLY A 106 14.99 -7.96 -11.46
N VAL A 107 14.69 -6.82 -10.84
CA VAL A 107 13.32 -6.26 -10.79
C VAL A 107 12.84 -5.92 -12.21
N LEU A 108 13.62 -5.16 -12.98
CA LEU A 108 13.23 -4.72 -14.33
C LEU A 108 13.05 -5.90 -15.30
N ASN A 109 13.92 -6.91 -15.22
CA ASN A 109 13.83 -8.11 -16.06
C ASN A 109 12.57 -8.93 -15.77
N ASN A 110 11.99 -8.81 -14.57
CA ASN A 110 10.77 -9.49 -14.16
C ASN A 110 9.55 -8.56 -14.06
N ALA A 111 9.65 -7.31 -14.55
CA ALA A 111 8.53 -6.37 -14.52
C ALA A 111 7.30 -6.86 -15.32
N GLU A 112 7.52 -7.57 -16.42
CA GLU A 112 6.45 -8.18 -17.21
C GLU A 112 5.72 -9.29 -16.43
N TYR A 113 6.45 -10.10 -15.65
CA TYR A 113 5.86 -11.10 -14.76
C TYR A 113 4.91 -10.45 -13.75
N ILE A 114 5.35 -9.40 -13.08
CA ILE A 114 4.55 -8.65 -12.09
C ILE A 114 3.30 -8.02 -12.75
N LYS A 115 3.50 -7.33 -13.88
CA LYS A 115 2.41 -6.74 -14.66
C LYS A 115 1.37 -7.77 -15.10
N ASN A 116 1.82 -8.93 -15.59
CA ASN A 116 0.94 -9.97 -16.13
C ASN A 116 0.09 -10.62 -15.04
N MET A 117 0.53 -10.64 -13.79
CA MET A 117 -0.30 -11.04 -12.64
C MET A 117 -1.41 -10.03 -12.32
N GLY A 118 -1.43 -8.84 -12.95
CA GLY A 118 -2.46 -7.82 -12.72
C GLY A 118 -2.06 -6.68 -11.78
N PHE A 119 -0.84 -6.69 -11.25
CA PHE A 119 -0.35 -5.60 -10.40
C PHE A 119 -0.12 -4.32 -11.19
N THR A 120 -0.21 -3.19 -10.50
CA THR A 120 -0.06 -1.84 -11.06
C THR A 120 1.05 -1.04 -10.40
N SER A 121 1.52 -1.50 -9.23
CA SER A 121 2.61 -0.90 -8.49
C SER A 121 3.61 -1.94 -7.98
N VAL A 122 4.88 -1.54 -7.89
CA VAL A 122 5.96 -2.31 -7.29
C VAL A 122 6.48 -1.54 -6.08
N TRP A 123 6.50 -2.18 -4.91
CA TRP A 123 7.11 -1.65 -3.70
C TRP A 123 8.41 -2.40 -3.44
N LEU A 124 9.54 -1.67 -3.42
CA LEU A 124 10.85 -2.17 -3.01
C LEU A 124 11.14 -1.73 -1.58
N THR A 125 11.88 -2.57 -0.83
CA THR A 125 12.52 -2.13 0.42
C THR A 125 13.43 -0.93 0.18
N PRO A 126 13.82 -0.15 1.21
CA PRO A 126 14.57 1.09 1.04
C PRO A 126 15.80 0.93 0.14
N ILE A 127 16.03 1.93 -0.69
CA ILE A 127 17.05 1.91 -1.75
C ILE A 127 18.34 2.64 -1.38
N TYR A 128 18.43 3.16 -0.16
CA TYR A 128 19.46 4.08 0.28
C TYR A 128 20.74 3.36 0.67
N ASP A 129 21.88 4.08 0.62
CA ASP A 129 23.21 3.56 0.98
C ASP A 129 23.25 3.07 2.43
N ASN A 130 23.71 1.84 2.63
CA ASN A 130 23.85 1.15 3.90
C ASN A 130 25.34 0.89 4.20
N PRO A 131 25.71 0.58 5.47
CA PRO A 131 27.07 0.14 5.78
C PRO A 131 27.46 -1.15 5.04
N ASP A 132 28.69 -1.16 4.51
CA ASP A 132 29.20 -2.26 3.65
C ASP A 132 29.49 -3.57 4.41
N GLN A 133 29.71 -3.51 5.73
CA GLN A 133 30.09 -4.66 6.54
C GLN A 133 28.89 -5.30 7.24
N ALA A 134 29.04 -6.55 7.66
CA ALA A 134 28.14 -7.12 8.67
C ALA A 134 28.41 -6.44 10.03
N PHE A 135 27.34 -6.11 10.76
CA PHE A 135 27.41 -5.45 12.06
C PHE A 135 28.11 -6.33 13.09
N ASN A 136 29.18 -5.84 13.72
CA ASN A 136 29.95 -6.63 14.68
C ASN A 136 29.53 -6.45 16.14
N GLY A 137 28.50 -5.62 16.39
CA GLY A 137 27.98 -5.35 17.73
C GLY A 137 26.78 -6.20 18.09
N GLY A 138 26.32 -6.04 19.31
CA GLY A 138 25.15 -6.74 19.83
C GLY A 138 25.30 -8.25 19.97
N GLU A 139 24.16 -8.91 20.16
CA GLU A 139 24.10 -10.37 20.17
C GLU A 139 24.05 -10.91 18.74
N LYS A 140 24.84 -11.97 18.48
CA LYS A 140 24.85 -12.62 17.18
C LYS A 140 23.52 -13.29 16.90
N VAL A 141 22.95 -13.02 15.71
CA VAL A 141 21.72 -13.65 15.26
C VAL A 141 21.98 -15.14 14.95
N ALA A 142 21.07 -15.99 15.38
CA ALA A 142 21.04 -17.41 15.01
C ALA A 142 19.73 -17.77 14.31
N PHE A 143 19.70 -18.94 13.67
CA PHE A 143 18.52 -19.42 12.97
C PHE A 143 17.29 -19.46 13.89
N GLY A 144 16.25 -18.73 13.50
CA GLY A 144 14.98 -18.64 14.22
C GLY A 144 14.92 -17.66 15.38
N GLU A 145 15.97 -16.89 15.62
CA GLU A 145 15.94 -15.81 16.60
C GLU A 145 15.38 -14.51 16.01
N TYR A 146 14.84 -13.66 16.90
CA TYR A 146 14.28 -12.35 16.55
C TYR A 146 15.06 -11.24 17.26
N TYR A 147 14.99 -10.03 16.71
CA TYR A 147 15.49 -8.79 17.33
C TYR A 147 16.98 -8.80 17.71
N LYS A 148 17.79 -9.56 16.95
CA LYS A 148 19.24 -9.58 17.08
C LYS A 148 19.88 -9.15 15.78
N ASP A 149 20.94 -8.32 15.87
CA ASP A 149 21.56 -7.69 14.71
C ASP A 149 23.02 -8.13 14.47
N GLY A 150 23.67 -8.71 15.48
CA GLY A 150 25.06 -9.14 15.37
C GLY A 150 25.29 -10.14 14.24
N GLY A 151 26.14 -9.77 13.28
CA GLY A 151 26.45 -10.55 12.09
C GLY A 151 25.53 -10.30 10.89
N LYS A 152 24.52 -9.45 11.00
CA LYS A 152 23.62 -9.03 9.90
C LYS A 152 24.25 -7.91 9.07
N THR A 153 23.90 -7.85 7.80
CA THR A 153 24.20 -6.73 6.90
C THR A 153 22.97 -5.87 6.63
N GLY A 154 23.15 -4.73 5.98
CA GLY A 154 22.08 -3.84 5.54
C GLY A 154 21.26 -4.33 4.35
N TYR A 155 21.30 -5.61 3.96
CA TYR A 155 20.67 -6.17 2.77
C TYR A 155 19.18 -5.82 2.60
N HIS A 156 18.53 -5.51 3.70
CA HIS A 156 17.09 -5.15 3.71
C HIS A 156 16.83 -3.67 3.45
N GLY A 157 17.87 -2.81 3.43
CA GLY A 157 17.79 -1.39 3.13
C GLY A 157 17.44 -0.46 4.30
N TYR A 158 17.07 -0.99 5.48
CA TYR A 158 16.59 -0.18 6.61
C TYR A 158 17.73 0.37 7.51
N TRP A 159 18.99 0.12 7.19
CA TRP A 159 20.15 0.61 7.95
C TRP A 159 20.88 1.76 7.27
N SER A 160 20.12 2.64 6.64
CA SER A 160 20.69 3.69 5.81
C SER A 160 21.58 4.66 6.59
N ASN A 161 22.67 5.05 5.95
CA ASN A 161 23.60 6.09 6.40
C ASN A 161 23.66 7.29 5.45
N ASN A 162 23.23 7.13 4.21
CA ASN A 162 23.05 8.22 3.25
C ASN A 162 21.73 8.11 2.49
N PHE A 163 20.74 8.89 2.93
CA PHE A 163 19.40 8.87 2.32
C PHE A 163 19.33 9.60 0.96
N TYR A 164 20.43 10.25 0.55
CA TYR A 164 20.55 10.89 -0.77
C TYR A 164 21.25 10.02 -1.82
N GLN A 165 21.81 8.87 -1.45
CA GLN A 165 22.49 7.95 -2.37
C GLN A 165 21.77 6.62 -2.45
N VAL A 166 21.86 5.98 -3.60
CA VAL A 166 21.38 4.59 -3.79
C VAL A 166 22.50 3.66 -3.33
N ASP A 167 22.15 2.62 -2.60
CA ASP A 167 23.05 1.54 -2.20
C ASP A 167 23.70 0.91 -3.44
N GLU A 168 25.00 0.77 -3.44
CA GLU A 168 25.79 0.30 -4.60
C GLU A 168 25.46 -1.12 -5.05
N HIS A 169 24.80 -1.93 -4.21
CA HIS A 169 24.34 -3.27 -4.56
C HIS A 169 23.11 -3.27 -5.49
N LEU A 170 22.42 -2.13 -5.64
CA LEU A 170 21.13 -2.07 -6.33
C LEU A 170 21.22 -1.61 -7.79
N PRO A 171 21.98 -0.54 -8.18
CA PRO A 171 22.04 -0.07 -9.55
C PRO A 171 23.01 -0.90 -10.39
N SER A 172 22.78 -0.92 -11.69
CA SER A 172 23.75 -1.41 -12.66
C SER A 172 24.38 -0.25 -13.40
N LYS A 173 25.51 -0.49 -14.07
CA LYS A 173 26.17 0.52 -14.89
C LYS A 173 25.27 1.18 -15.93
N ASP A 174 24.29 0.43 -16.43
CA ASP A 174 23.32 0.80 -17.46
C ASP A 174 21.90 1.02 -16.91
N LEU A 175 21.71 0.99 -15.58
CA LEU A 175 20.39 1.13 -14.96
C LEU A 175 20.48 1.85 -13.62
N SER A 176 20.24 3.15 -13.63
CA SER A 176 20.06 3.96 -12.41
C SER A 176 18.65 3.80 -11.84
N PHE A 177 18.39 4.35 -10.64
CA PHE A 177 17.04 4.41 -10.05
C PHE A 177 16.06 5.16 -10.96
N ALA A 178 16.45 6.31 -11.50
CA ALA A 178 15.61 7.07 -12.42
C ALA A 178 15.29 6.29 -13.72
N ASP A 179 16.25 5.50 -14.22
CA ASP A 179 16.02 4.64 -15.38
C ASP A 179 15.05 3.49 -15.05
N LEU A 180 15.17 2.90 -13.86
CA LEU A 180 14.25 1.86 -13.38
C LEU A 180 12.82 2.37 -13.32
N THR A 181 12.57 3.46 -12.57
CA THR A 181 11.23 4.02 -12.38
C THR A 181 10.60 4.44 -13.71
N LYS A 182 11.39 5.08 -14.57
CA LYS A 182 10.97 5.45 -15.92
C LYS A 182 10.55 4.23 -16.74
N GLN A 183 11.39 3.18 -16.79
CA GLN A 183 11.09 1.99 -17.59
C GLN A 183 9.89 1.21 -16.99
N LEU A 184 9.78 1.09 -15.68
CA LEU A 184 8.61 0.51 -15.02
C LEU A 184 7.32 1.23 -15.46
N LYS A 185 7.32 2.56 -15.41
CA LYS A 185 6.15 3.38 -15.78
C LYS A 185 5.84 3.33 -17.27
N GLU A 186 6.80 3.65 -18.13
CA GLU A 186 6.57 3.84 -19.56
C GLU A 186 6.34 2.52 -20.30
N LYS A 187 7.11 1.48 -19.98
CA LYS A 187 7.09 0.21 -20.68
C LYS A 187 6.12 -0.81 -20.09
N TYR A 188 6.02 -0.84 -18.75
CA TYR A 188 5.22 -1.84 -18.05
C TYR A 188 3.96 -1.27 -17.38
N GLN A 189 3.80 0.06 -17.31
CA GLN A 189 2.68 0.74 -16.62
C GLN A 189 2.62 0.36 -15.14
N LEU A 190 3.78 0.14 -14.54
CA LEU A 190 3.95 -0.10 -13.12
C LEU A 190 4.42 1.18 -12.43
N ASN A 191 3.71 1.60 -11.39
CA ASN A 191 4.12 2.68 -10.51
C ASN A 191 5.15 2.18 -9.50
N PHE A 192 5.94 3.09 -8.95
CA PHE A 192 6.95 2.77 -7.95
C PHE A 192 6.54 3.29 -6.57
N VAL A 193 6.54 2.40 -5.57
CA VAL A 193 6.35 2.75 -4.15
C VAL A 193 7.73 2.84 -3.51
N LEU A 194 8.10 4.00 -3.01
CA LEU A 194 9.34 4.24 -2.29
C LEU A 194 9.13 3.96 -0.79
N ASP A 195 9.96 3.09 -0.25
CA ASP A 195 10.03 2.83 1.20
C ASP A 195 10.94 3.86 1.86
N ILE A 196 10.41 4.63 2.81
CA ILE A 196 11.12 5.70 3.50
C ILE A 196 11.27 5.39 4.98
N VAL A 197 12.44 5.72 5.53
CA VAL A 197 12.78 5.54 6.95
C VAL A 197 13.10 6.90 7.55
N GLY A 198 12.40 7.32 8.59
CA GLY A 198 12.68 8.59 9.26
C GLY A 198 13.07 8.42 10.72
N ASN A 199 12.69 7.29 11.31
CA ASN A 199 12.91 7.02 12.73
C ASN A 199 14.37 6.70 13.09
N HIS A 200 15.09 6.03 12.19
CA HIS A 200 16.42 5.50 12.53
C HIS A 200 17.35 5.45 11.32
N GLY A 201 18.63 5.35 11.61
CA GLY A 201 19.68 4.95 10.69
C GLY A 201 20.18 3.54 11.00
N SER A 202 21.46 3.27 10.70
CA SER A 202 22.12 1.99 10.98
C SER A 202 22.28 1.74 12.50
N PRO A 203 22.57 0.49 12.95
CA PRO A 203 23.06 0.24 14.29
C PRO A 203 24.25 1.13 14.63
N SER A 204 24.35 1.59 15.88
CA SER A 204 25.23 2.72 16.21
C SER A 204 26.13 2.56 17.43
N TYR A 205 25.94 1.51 18.21
CA TYR A 205 26.71 1.28 19.41
C TYR A 205 26.86 -0.21 19.73
N SER A 206 27.63 -0.53 20.77
CA SER A 206 28.00 -1.91 21.19
C SER A 206 28.93 -2.66 20.22
N MET A 207 29.51 -1.99 19.26
CA MET A 207 30.49 -2.58 18.36
C MET A 207 31.77 -2.90 19.13
N ALA A 208 32.32 -4.10 18.94
CA ALA A 208 33.58 -4.49 19.54
C ALA A 208 34.76 -3.66 18.98
N GLU A 209 34.68 -3.30 17.73
CA GLU A 209 35.55 -2.38 17.02
C GLU A 209 34.65 -1.40 16.27
N ASP A 210 35.06 -0.13 16.25
CA ASP A 210 34.35 0.88 15.48
C ASP A 210 34.33 0.52 14.00
N GLN A 211 33.15 0.55 13.39
CA GLN A 211 32.98 0.20 11.99
C GLN A 211 32.60 1.45 11.19
N PRO A 212 33.24 1.70 10.05
CA PRO A 212 32.86 2.80 9.17
C PRO A 212 31.40 2.73 8.76
N LYS A 213 30.76 3.90 8.62
CA LYS A 213 29.38 4.14 8.26
C LYS A 213 28.33 3.71 9.31
N PHE A 214 28.62 2.79 10.22
CA PHE A 214 27.68 2.43 11.29
C PHE A 214 27.49 3.58 12.28
N GLY A 215 26.23 4.03 12.43
CA GLY A 215 25.89 5.18 13.28
C GLY A 215 26.32 6.53 12.70
N GLU A 216 26.61 6.59 11.41
CA GLU A 216 26.95 7.81 10.67
C GLU A 216 25.82 8.22 9.74
N ILE A 217 25.65 9.53 9.51
CA ILE A 217 24.74 10.09 8.48
C ILE A 217 25.53 11.04 7.59
N TYR A 218 25.34 10.90 6.31
CA TYR A 218 25.97 11.69 5.26
C TYR A 218 24.95 12.54 4.50
N ASP A 219 25.36 13.73 4.06
CA ASP A 219 24.54 14.61 3.24
C ASP A 219 24.56 14.26 1.74
N GLN A 220 23.90 15.09 0.94
CA GLN A 220 23.81 14.92 -0.52
C GLN A 220 25.18 14.98 -1.23
N ASP A 221 26.17 15.65 -0.63
CA ASP A 221 27.53 15.83 -1.16
C ASP A 221 28.50 14.77 -0.60
N GLY A 222 27.99 13.82 0.20
CA GLY A 222 28.78 12.76 0.84
C GLY A 222 29.60 13.27 2.03
N GLN A 223 29.21 14.41 2.63
CA GLN A 223 29.88 14.91 3.83
C GLN A 223 29.24 14.32 5.08
N LEU A 224 30.07 13.90 6.03
CA LEU A 224 29.61 13.41 7.34
C LEU A 224 28.94 14.55 8.12
N ILE A 225 27.67 14.40 8.45
CA ILE A 225 26.88 15.39 9.20
C ILE A 225 26.49 14.91 10.60
N ALA A 226 26.47 13.60 10.83
CA ALA A 226 26.22 13.02 12.14
C ALA A 226 27.00 11.71 12.31
N ASP A 227 27.42 11.43 13.56
CA ASP A 227 28.20 10.24 13.91
C ASP A 227 27.95 9.90 15.39
N HIS A 228 27.47 8.70 15.61
CA HIS A 228 27.21 8.17 16.95
C HIS A 228 28.47 7.76 17.70
N GLN A 229 29.61 7.61 16.98
CA GLN A 229 30.94 7.31 17.49
C GLN A 229 30.99 6.05 18.37
N ASN A 230 30.19 5.04 18.07
CA ASN A 230 30.06 3.82 18.86
C ASN A 230 29.74 4.08 20.35
N ILE A 231 29.07 5.19 20.65
CA ILE A 231 28.72 5.62 22.01
C ILE A 231 27.28 5.24 22.32
N HIS A 232 27.02 4.70 23.52
CA HIS A 232 25.66 4.43 23.98
C HIS A 232 24.81 5.72 23.98
N PRO A 233 23.56 5.71 23.50
CA PRO A 233 22.73 6.91 23.33
C PRO A 233 22.70 7.84 24.54
N GLU A 234 22.56 7.30 25.76
CA GLU A 234 22.54 8.08 27.01
C GLU A 234 23.81 8.88 27.30
N LYS A 235 24.90 8.61 26.56
CA LYS A 235 26.19 9.29 26.72
C LYS A 235 26.50 10.29 25.60
N LEU A 236 25.61 10.41 24.62
CA LEU A 236 25.74 11.41 23.58
C LEU A 236 25.66 12.81 24.19
N ASP A 237 26.50 13.72 23.68
CA ASP A 237 26.48 15.13 24.06
C ASP A 237 25.70 15.96 23.05
N PRO A 238 24.50 16.48 23.38
CA PRO A 238 23.69 17.29 22.44
C PRO A 238 24.38 18.57 21.95
N LYS A 239 25.48 18.97 22.60
CA LYS A 239 26.31 20.12 22.17
C LYS A 239 27.36 19.74 21.13
N ASN A 240 27.65 18.46 20.96
CA ASN A 240 28.46 17.98 19.87
C ASN A 240 27.66 18.02 18.56
N PRO A 241 28.07 18.78 17.53
CA PRO A 241 27.32 18.84 16.27
C PRO A 241 27.07 17.48 15.64
N LEU A 242 28.00 16.52 15.77
CA LEU A 242 27.82 15.17 15.23
C LEU A 242 26.78 14.33 15.98
N HIS A 243 26.49 14.66 17.24
CA HIS A 243 25.49 13.95 18.04
C HIS A 243 24.10 14.59 17.96
N ALA A 244 23.99 15.84 17.51
CA ALA A 244 22.75 16.62 17.55
C ALA A 244 21.63 16.05 16.65
N PHE A 245 21.99 15.17 15.73
CA PHE A 245 21.05 14.50 14.83
C PHE A 245 20.32 13.33 15.51
N TYR A 246 20.80 12.87 16.67
CA TYR A 246 20.30 11.71 17.39
C TYR A 246 19.66 12.08 18.72
N ASN A 247 18.72 11.24 19.15
CA ASN A 247 18.18 11.27 20.50
C ASN A 247 19.19 10.73 21.53
N THR A 248 19.06 11.14 22.79
CA THR A 248 19.93 10.72 23.90
C THR A 248 19.31 9.61 24.75
N HIS A 249 18.41 8.84 24.17
CA HIS A 249 17.79 7.64 24.75
C HIS A 249 17.85 6.51 23.72
N THR A 250 17.66 5.29 24.18
CA THR A 250 17.57 4.12 23.29
C THR A 250 16.22 4.14 22.57
N GLY A 251 16.29 3.98 21.26
CA GLY A 251 15.13 3.74 20.39
C GLY A 251 14.93 2.25 20.11
N LEU A 252 14.65 1.92 18.85
CA LEU A 252 14.39 0.57 18.39
C LEU A 252 15.69 -0.23 18.31
N ALA A 253 15.81 -1.30 19.10
CA ALA A 253 16.98 -2.17 19.17
C ALA A 253 18.29 -1.39 19.41
N GLN A 254 19.33 -1.55 18.56
CA GLN A 254 20.61 -0.84 18.64
C GLN A 254 20.75 0.22 17.54
N LEU A 255 19.65 0.54 16.86
CA LEU A 255 19.61 1.52 15.78
C LEU A 255 19.89 2.94 16.31
N SER A 256 20.48 3.77 15.49
CA SER A 256 20.64 5.19 15.77
C SER A 256 19.29 5.89 15.70
N ASP A 257 18.78 6.31 16.84
CA ASP A 257 17.47 6.94 16.98
C ASP A 257 17.54 8.41 16.57
N ILE A 258 16.77 8.79 15.56
CA ILE A 258 16.84 10.12 14.95
C ILE A 258 16.06 11.15 15.78
N ASN A 259 16.65 12.33 15.98
CA ASN A 259 16.07 13.40 16.79
C ASN A 259 15.02 14.20 16.00
N GLU A 260 13.76 13.84 16.14
CA GLU A 260 12.59 14.47 15.52
C GLU A 260 12.35 15.94 15.92
N ASN A 261 13.01 16.40 16.98
CA ASN A 261 12.93 17.78 17.45
C ASN A 261 13.98 18.70 16.82
N ASN A 262 14.89 18.16 16.01
CA ASN A 262 15.91 18.92 15.29
C ASN A 262 15.41 19.30 13.90
N GLU A 263 15.25 20.60 13.63
CA GLU A 263 14.76 21.09 12.33
C GLU A 263 15.69 20.68 11.17
N ALA A 264 17.01 20.55 11.40
CA ALA A 264 17.94 20.08 10.38
C ALA A 264 17.67 18.63 9.96
N VAL A 265 17.14 17.78 10.85
CA VAL A 265 16.66 16.43 10.53
C VAL A 265 15.49 16.48 9.58
N LEU A 266 14.51 17.36 9.86
CA LEU A 266 13.34 17.55 9.01
C LEU A 266 13.73 18.03 7.62
N ASP A 267 14.61 19.05 7.53
CA ASP A 267 15.13 19.58 6.27
C ASP A 267 15.89 18.51 5.46
N TYR A 268 16.65 17.66 6.15
CA TYR A 268 17.41 16.57 5.55
C TYR A 268 16.48 15.54 4.88
N PHE A 269 15.46 15.05 5.60
CA PHE A 269 14.54 14.06 5.05
C PHE A 269 13.61 14.63 3.98
N GLU A 270 13.15 15.87 4.13
CA GLU A 270 12.40 16.56 3.08
C GLU A 270 13.21 16.58 1.78
N GLY A 271 14.44 17.06 1.82
CA GLY A 271 15.30 17.15 0.64
C GLY A 271 15.59 15.79 0.02
N ALA A 272 15.88 14.78 0.84
CA ALA A 272 16.15 13.42 0.38
C ALA A 272 14.93 12.82 -0.33
N TYR A 273 13.74 12.90 0.26
CA TYR A 273 12.56 12.27 -0.31
C TYR A 273 12.01 13.01 -1.52
N LEU A 274 12.09 14.35 -1.54
CA LEU A 274 11.77 15.13 -2.75
C LEU A 274 12.69 14.75 -3.93
N LYS A 275 13.98 14.48 -3.69
CA LYS A 275 14.90 13.99 -4.72
C LYS A 275 14.41 12.69 -5.36
N TRP A 276 13.93 11.74 -4.58
CA TRP A 276 13.49 10.44 -5.08
C TRP A 276 12.11 10.50 -5.74
N ILE A 277 11.21 11.36 -5.24
CA ILE A 277 9.93 11.62 -5.90
C ILE A 277 10.18 12.25 -7.27
N ALA A 278 11.11 13.19 -7.39
CA ALA A 278 11.50 13.79 -8.67
C ALA A 278 12.10 12.78 -9.66
N GLN A 279 12.64 11.66 -9.17
CA GLN A 279 13.14 10.54 -9.98
C GLN A 279 12.09 9.45 -10.26
N GLY A 280 10.81 9.67 -9.93
CA GLY A 280 9.69 8.82 -10.33
C GLY A 280 9.08 7.95 -9.24
N ALA A 281 9.41 8.17 -7.97
CA ALA A 281 8.64 7.57 -6.88
C ALA A 281 7.20 8.15 -6.91
N HIS A 282 6.21 7.26 -6.97
CA HIS A 282 4.80 7.62 -7.16
C HIS A 282 4.03 7.71 -5.84
N SER A 283 4.46 6.95 -4.86
CA SER A 283 3.88 6.90 -3.51
C SER A 283 4.95 6.55 -2.50
N LEU A 284 4.66 6.79 -1.21
CA LEU A 284 5.60 6.54 -0.12
C LEU A 284 5.02 5.53 0.87
N ARG A 285 5.83 4.53 1.22
CA ARG A 285 5.62 3.71 2.42
C ARG A 285 6.54 4.23 3.51
N VAL A 286 6.01 4.45 4.70
CA VAL A 286 6.74 4.96 5.85
C VAL A 286 7.02 3.83 6.82
N ASP A 287 8.29 3.50 6.97
CA ASP A 287 8.76 2.53 7.95
C ASP A 287 8.53 3.04 9.38
N THR A 288 8.15 2.13 10.29
CA THR A 288 8.07 2.39 11.73
C THR A 288 7.38 3.72 12.11
N ILE A 289 6.31 4.10 11.41
CA ILE A 289 5.65 5.41 11.59
C ILE A 289 5.23 5.67 13.04
N LYS A 290 4.92 4.61 13.81
CA LYS A 290 4.49 4.70 15.22
C LYS A 290 5.62 5.06 16.18
N GLU A 291 6.88 4.88 15.78
CA GLU A 291 8.04 5.09 16.65
C GLU A 291 8.47 6.57 16.72
N MET A 292 7.94 7.41 15.82
CA MET A 292 8.12 8.85 15.87
C MET A 292 6.81 9.59 16.16
N PRO A 293 6.86 10.75 16.84
CA PRO A 293 5.66 11.54 17.13
C PRO A 293 4.94 12.03 15.87
N HIS A 294 3.62 12.06 15.90
CA HIS A 294 2.78 12.53 14.79
C HIS A 294 3.17 13.94 14.28
N HIS A 295 3.62 14.85 15.17
CA HIS A 295 3.97 16.21 14.76
C HIS A 295 5.15 16.27 13.78
N PHE A 296 6.10 15.34 13.86
CA PHE A 296 7.21 15.23 12.91
C PHE A 296 6.69 14.79 11.53
N TRP A 297 5.94 13.69 11.51
CA TRP A 297 5.38 13.18 10.27
C TRP A 297 4.45 14.19 9.59
N LYS A 298 3.59 14.85 10.38
CA LYS A 298 2.72 15.90 9.85
C LYS A 298 3.52 17.02 9.17
N LYS A 299 4.57 17.53 9.81
CA LYS A 299 5.42 18.57 9.22
C LYS A 299 6.10 18.08 7.94
N LEU A 300 6.67 16.88 7.95
CA LEU A 300 7.36 16.30 6.78
C LEU A 300 6.38 16.11 5.61
N PHE A 301 5.22 15.50 5.87
CA PHE A 301 4.23 15.26 4.82
C PHE A 301 3.58 16.53 4.29
N ASP A 302 3.31 17.52 5.15
CA ASP A 302 2.81 18.82 4.71
C ASP A 302 3.81 19.51 3.77
N ARG A 303 5.12 19.46 4.05
CA ARG A 303 6.17 19.99 3.19
C ARG A 303 6.27 19.23 1.87
N ILE A 304 6.24 17.91 1.88
CA ILE A 304 6.23 17.09 0.66
C ILE A 304 5.00 17.42 -0.20
N ARG A 305 3.81 17.50 0.41
CA ARG A 305 2.55 17.80 -0.30
C ARG A 305 2.49 19.22 -0.88
N GLN A 306 3.28 20.18 -0.37
CA GLN A 306 3.41 21.50 -1.03
C GLN A 306 3.99 21.38 -2.43
N HIS A 307 4.85 20.39 -2.68
CA HIS A 307 5.47 20.12 -3.99
C HIS A 307 4.71 19.04 -4.78
N HIS A 308 4.13 18.06 -4.09
CA HIS A 308 3.47 16.90 -4.67
C HIS A 308 2.12 16.66 -3.97
N PRO A 309 1.07 17.49 -4.22
CA PRO A 309 -0.20 17.44 -3.48
C PRO A 309 -0.94 16.12 -3.63
N GLU A 310 -0.74 15.38 -4.73
CA GLU A 310 -1.40 14.11 -5.03
C GLU A 310 -0.63 12.88 -4.52
N ILE A 311 0.49 13.08 -3.80
CA ILE A 311 1.30 11.93 -3.35
C ILE A 311 0.52 11.10 -2.33
N PHE A 312 0.38 9.80 -2.62
CA PHE A 312 -0.19 8.87 -1.66
C PHE A 312 0.88 8.39 -0.69
N ILE A 313 0.56 8.42 0.60
CA ILE A 313 1.47 8.03 1.68
C ILE A 313 0.75 7.03 2.57
N PHE A 314 1.44 5.94 2.92
CA PHE A 314 0.94 4.98 3.89
C PHE A 314 2.06 4.54 4.85
N GLY A 315 1.70 4.32 6.11
CA GLY A 315 2.65 4.00 7.17
C GLY A 315 2.54 2.58 7.68
N GLU A 316 3.68 2.06 8.14
CA GLU A 316 3.72 0.87 8.96
C GLU A 316 3.55 1.22 10.43
N SER A 317 2.35 1.02 10.96
CA SER A 317 2.07 1.07 12.38
C SER A 317 1.80 -0.33 12.89
N TYR A 318 2.87 -1.03 13.32
CA TYR A 318 2.77 -2.43 13.75
C TYR A 318 1.95 -2.56 15.04
N SER A 319 0.65 -2.69 14.88
CA SER A 319 -0.31 -2.94 15.95
C SER A 319 -1.57 -3.60 15.40
N TYR A 320 -2.14 -4.53 16.15
CA TYR A 320 -3.41 -5.17 15.82
C TYR A 320 -4.65 -4.41 16.38
N GLU A 321 -4.42 -3.29 17.03
CA GLU A 321 -5.48 -2.42 17.56
C GLU A 321 -5.86 -1.37 16.51
N ALA A 322 -7.07 -1.50 15.95
CA ALA A 322 -7.55 -0.66 14.86
C ALA A 322 -7.54 0.83 15.22
N GLU A 323 -8.01 1.17 16.42
CA GLU A 323 -8.05 2.55 16.93
C GLU A 323 -6.65 3.15 17.04
N PHE A 324 -5.64 2.35 17.40
CA PHE A 324 -4.26 2.82 17.50
C PHE A 324 -3.69 3.18 16.14
N ILE A 325 -3.80 2.29 15.15
CA ILE A 325 -3.26 2.56 13.80
C ILE A 325 -4.06 3.63 13.07
N ALA A 326 -5.34 3.79 13.40
CA ALA A 326 -6.22 4.79 12.80
C ALA A 326 -5.81 6.23 13.10
N GLU A 327 -5.11 6.47 14.23
CA GLU A 327 -4.62 7.81 14.58
C GLU A 327 -3.75 8.43 13.47
N HIS A 328 -2.96 7.63 12.75
CA HIS A 328 -2.16 8.12 11.62
C HIS A 328 -3.00 8.60 10.44
N THR A 329 -4.25 8.12 10.34
CA THR A 329 -5.16 8.51 9.24
C THR A 329 -5.80 9.89 9.47
N ARG A 330 -5.71 10.43 10.69
CA ARG A 330 -6.28 11.73 11.05
C ARG A 330 -5.47 12.88 10.42
N PRO A 331 -6.12 13.91 9.85
CA PRO A 331 -5.43 15.05 9.23
C PRO A 331 -4.47 15.78 10.17
N GLU A 332 -4.82 15.90 11.45
CA GLU A 332 -3.97 16.53 12.47
C GLU A 332 -2.71 15.74 12.79
N ASN A 333 -2.66 14.45 12.44
CA ASN A 333 -1.54 13.53 12.64
C ASN A 333 -0.73 13.25 11.36
N GLY A 334 -1.06 13.95 10.27
CA GLY A 334 -0.39 13.81 8.99
C GLY A 334 -1.28 13.26 7.87
N GLY A 335 -2.43 12.66 8.20
CA GLY A 335 -3.45 12.24 7.25
C GLY A 335 -2.89 11.25 6.21
N VAL A 336 -2.34 10.13 6.65
CA VAL A 336 -1.78 9.08 5.79
C VAL A 336 -2.57 7.78 5.95
N SER A 337 -2.57 6.94 4.93
CA SER A 337 -3.06 5.58 5.05
C SER A 337 -2.12 4.72 5.91
N VAL A 338 -2.53 3.52 6.24
CA VAL A 338 -1.71 2.56 7.00
C VAL A 338 -1.84 1.15 6.44
N LEU A 339 -0.82 0.33 6.72
CA LEU A 339 -0.89 -1.12 6.58
C LEU A 339 -1.91 -1.68 7.56
N ASP A 340 -2.86 -2.46 7.06
CA ASP A 340 -4.00 -2.98 7.82
C ASP A 340 -3.63 -4.25 8.60
N PHE A 341 -2.90 -4.09 9.71
CA PHE A 341 -2.50 -5.20 10.58
C PHE A 341 -3.71 -5.93 11.22
N PRO A 342 -4.79 -5.25 11.67
CA PRO A 342 -6.02 -5.93 12.06
C PRO A 342 -6.59 -6.80 10.94
N GLY A 343 -6.57 -6.29 9.71
CA GLY A 343 -6.98 -7.04 8.51
C GLY A 343 -6.08 -8.25 8.26
N ARG A 344 -4.76 -8.08 8.36
CA ARG A 344 -3.82 -9.22 8.26
C ARG A 344 -4.17 -10.32 9.24
N LYS A 345 -4.42 -9.98 10.51
CA LYS A 345 -4.78 -10.95 11.54
C LYS A 345 -6.05 -11.71 11.18
N ALA A 346 -7.12 -11.00 10.82
CA ALA A 346 -8.40 -11.63 10.47
C ALA A 346 -8.29 -12.51 9.21
N ILE A 347 -7.54 -12.08 8.20
CA ILE A 347 -7.31 -12.84 6.96
C ILE A 347 -6.57 -14.15 7.27
N THR A 348 -5.48 -14.11 8.05
CA THR A 348 -4.74 -15.32 8.40
C THR A 348 -5.57 -16.26 9.27
N GLU A 349 -6.31 -15.76 10.26
CA GLU A 349 -7.20 -16.56 11.11
C GLU A 349 -8.28 -17.31 10.29
N VAL A 350 -8.78 -16.70 9.22
CA VAL A 350 -9.82 -17.31 8.38
C VAL A 350 -9.25 -18.28 7.36
N PHE A 351 -8.11 -18.00 6.75
CA PHE A 351 -7.62 -18.79 5.60
C PHE A 351 -6.49 -19.76 5.92
N GLU A 352 -5.92 -19.72 7.14
CA GLU A 352 -5.00 -20.76 7.61
C GLU A 352 -5.74 -22.02 8.11
N SER A 353 -7.03 -21.92 8.40
CA SER A 353 -7.83 -23.03 8.92
C SER A 353 -9.06 -23.30 8.06
N ALA A 354 -9.19 -24.50 7.54
CA ALA A 354 -10.38 -24.93 6.81
C ALA A 354 -11.67 -24.87 7.66
N ASP A 355 -11.55 -25.09 8.98
CA ASP A 355 -12.70 -25.10 9.91
C ASP A 355 -13.15 -23.70 10.36
N SER A 356 -12.47 -22.63 9.94
CA SER A 356 -12.81 -21.26 10.34
C SER A 356 -14.11 -20.79 9.69
N ASP A 357 -14.90 -19.99 10.43
CA ASP A 357 -16.12 -19.36 9.87
C ASP A 357 -15.75 -18.06 9.15
N PHE A 358 -16.28 -17.87 7.95
CA PHE A 358 -16.03 -16.67 7.15
C PHE A 358 -16.49 -15.38 7.85
N SER A 359 -17.46 -15.45 8.78
CA SER A 359 -17.93 -14.30 9.53
C SER A 359 -16.84 -13.67 10.42
N ASN A 360 -15.80 -14.41 10.80
CA ASN A 360 -14.69 -13.90 11.60
C ASN A 360 -13.93 -12.76 10.88
N ILE A 361 -13.98 -12.73 9.53
CA ILE A 361 -13.34 -11.68 8.74
C ILE A 361 -14.00 -10.30 8.91
N LEU A 362 -15.25 -10.25 9.37
CA LEU A 362 -15.99 -8.99 9.53
C LEU A 362 -15.37 -8.07 10.60
N SER A 363 -14.62 -8.65 11.53
CA SER A 363 -14.07 -7.95 12.72
C SER A 363 -13.16 -6.77 12.38
N TYR A 364 -12.52 -6.75 11.20
CA TYR A 364 -11.58 -5.70 10.83
C TYR A 364 -12.12 -4.67 9.82
N LEU A 365 -13.33 -4.87 9.29
CA LEU A 365 -13.78 -4.10 8.12
C LEU A 365 -14.01 -2.62 8.39
N HIS A 366 -14.56 -2.25 9.55
CA HIS A 366 -14.78 -0.85 9.96
C HIS A 366 -15.36 0.04 8.84
N LEU A 367 -16.41 -0.46 8.13
CA LEU A 367 -16.86 0.15 6.88
C LEU A 367 -17.48 1.55 7.05
N ASP A 368 -18.11 1.82 8.22
CA ASP A 368 -18.90 3.03 8.45
C ASP A 368 -19.02 3.45 9.93
N ASP A 369 -18.15 2.95 10.79
CA ASP A 369 -18.14 3.23 12.24
C ASP A 369 -17.23 4.40 12.65
N GLY A 370 -16.46 4.94 11.70
CA GLY A 370 -15.61 6.11 11.92
C GLY A 370 -14.30 5.83 12.65
N VAL A 371 -13.90 4.57 12.81
CA VAL A 371 -12.59 4.21 13.38
C VAL A 371 -11.49 4.82 12.51
N TYR A 372 -11.47 4.54 11.20
CA TYR A 372 -10.54 5.13 10.26
C TYR A 372 -11.11 6.39 9.59
N GLN A 373 -10.24 7.31 9.17
CA GLN A 373 -10.62 8.43 8.33
C GLN A 373 -11.28 7.93 7.03
N ASN A 374 -10.66 6.96 6.37
CA ASN A 374 -11.26 6.24 5.24
C ASN A 374 -10.77 4.78 5.19
N PRO A 375 -11.61 3.78 5.53
CA PRO A 375 -11.20 2.37 5.52
C PRO A 375 -10.95 1.81 4.11
N TYR A 376 -11.44 2.46 3.06
CA TYR A 376 -11.25 2.02 1.67
C TYR A 376 -9.87 2.36 1.11
N GLU A 377 -9.08 3.15 1.82
CA GLU A 377 -7.72 3.54 1.46
C GLU A 377 -6.64 2.75 2.21
N LEU A 378 -7.02 1.84 3.13
CA LEU A 378 -6.06 1.03 3.87
C LEU A 378 -5.34 0.04 2.97
N MET A 379 -4.04 -0.17 3.22
CA MET A 379 -3.22 -1.14 2.51
C MET A 379 -3.42 -2.53 3.11
N THR A 380 -4.24 -3.36 2.49
CA THR A 380 -4.62 -4.69 3.01
C THR A 380 -3.64 -5.76 2.53
N PHE A 381 -3.20 -6.64 3.43
CA PHE A 381 -2.20 -7.66 3.16
C PHE A 381 -2.37 -8.88 4.09
N TYR A 382 -1.70 -9.98 3.79
CA TYR A 382 -1.60 -11.14 4.67
C TYR A 382 -0.15 -11.54 4.98
N ASP A 383 0.81 -11.23 4.10
CA ASP A 383 2.24 -11.49 4.27
C ASP A 383 3.06 -10.21 4.14
N ASN A 384 4.15 -10.13 4.94
CA ASN A 384 5.22 -9.16 4.75
C ASN A 384 6.58 -9.74 5.23
N HIS A 385 7.62 -8.93 5.21
CA HIS A 385 8.98 -9.35 5.52
C HIS A 385 9.28 -9.46 7.02
N ASP A 386 8.49 -8.84 7.90
CA ASP A 386 8.72 -8.76 9.35
C ASP A 386 7.91 -9.78 10.16
N MET A 387 7.00 -10.48 9.51
CA MET A 387 6.06 -11.38 10.16
C MET A 387 6.27 -12.82 9.68
N GLU A 388 5.71 -13.76 10.41
CA GLU A 388 5.58 -15.11 9.89
C GLU A 388 4.67 -15.12 8.65
N ARG A 389 5.14 -15.74 7.55
CA ARG A 389 4.30 -15.92 6.36
C ARG A 389 3.07 -16.74 6.70
N MET A 390 1.96 -16.46 6.05
CA MET A 390 0.70 -17.20 6.20
C MET A 390 0.95 -18.71 6.08
N ASN A 391 0.47 -19.47 7.04
CA ASN A 391 0.67 -20.94 7.11
C ASN A 391 -0.56 -21.67 6.57
N ALA A 392 -0.87 -21.45 5.30
CA ALA A 392 -2.03 -22.01 4.63
C ALA A 392 -1.63 -23.04 3.56
N THR A 393 -2.61 -23.81 3.09
CA THR A 393 -2.51 -24.63 1.87
C THR A 393 -2.58 -23.75 0.63
N ASP A 394 -2.35 -24.34 -0.55
CA ASP A 394 -2.53 -23.62 -1.83
C ASP A 394 -3.94 -23.05 -1.95
N GLU A 395 -4.94 -23.82 -1.53
CA GLU A 395 -6.36 -23.40 -1.52
C GLU A 395 -6.60 -22.22 -0.57
N GLY A 396 -5.99 -22.24 0.63
CA GLY A 396 -6.09 -21.13 1.57
C GLY A 396 -5.48 -19.83 1.03
N PHE A 397 -4.36 -19.92 0.29
CA PHE A 397 -3.79 -18.75 -0.43
C PHE A 397 -4.72 -18.26 -1.55
N ILE A 398 -5.38 -19.17 -2.28
CA ILE A 398 -6.35 -18.81 -3.31
C ILE A 398 -7.52 -18.05 -2.68
N ASP A 399 -8.08 -18.55 -1.59
CA ASP A 399 -9.20 -17.94 -0.88
C ASP A 399 -8.83 -16.57 -0.29
N ALA A 400 -7.63 -16.47 0.30
CA ALA A 400 -7.10 -15.19 0.80
C ALA A 400 -6.95 -14.16 -0.33
N ASN A 401 -6.47 -14.56 -1.50
CA ASN A 401 -6.37 -13.69 -2.67
C ASN A 401 -7.75 -13.31 -3.22
N ASN A 402 -8.70 -14.23 -3.29
CA ASN A 402 -10.08 -13.94 -3.70
C ASN A 402 -10.71 -12.87 -2.79
N TRP A 403 -10.47 -12.96 -1.48
CA TRP A 403 -10.90 -11.95 -0.53
C TRP A 403 -10.14 -10.62 -0.73
N LEU A 404 -8.82 -10.65 -0.74
CA LEU A 404 -7.94 -9.48 -0.79
C LEU A 404 -8.24 -8.57 -2.00
N PHE A 405 -8.52 -9.16 -3.15
CA PHE A 405 -8.77 -8.43 -4.39
C PHE A 405 -10.24 -8.02 -4.60
N THR A 406 -11.16 -8.49 -3.78
CA THR A 406 -12.60 -8.16 -3.93
C THR A 406 -13.14 -7.29 -2.79
N ALA A 407 -12.63 -7.45 -1.58
CA ALA A 407 -13.04 -6.66 -0.42
C ALA A 407 -12.50 -5.21 -0.46
N ARG A 408 -12.87 -4.42 0.56
CA ARG A 408 -12.38 -3.05 0.74
C ARG A 408 -10.86 -3.03 0.97
N GLY A 409 -10.23 -1.91 0.64
CA GLY A 409 -8.80 -1.68 0.80
C GLY A 409 -8.02 -1.85 -0.51
N ILE A 410 -6.71 -1.60 -0.42
CA ILE A 410 -5.74 -1.65 -1.52
C ILE A 410 -4.87 -2.89 -1.33
N PRO A 411 -4.93 -3.88 -2.22
CA PRO A 411 -4.23 -5.15 -2.02
C PRO A 411 -2.72 -5.01 -2.13
N VAL A 412 -2.01 -5.62 -1.17
CA VAL A 412 -0.56 -5.79 -1.19
C VAL A 412 -0.23 -7.27 -1.10
N VAL A 413 0.56 -7.78 -2.04
CA VAL A 413 1.04 -9.16 -2.05
C VAL A 413 2.56 -9.17 -1.96
N TYR A 414 3.09 -9.90 -1.00
CA TYR A 414 4.53 -10.04 -0.76
C TYR A 414 5.12 -11.10 -1.69
N TYR A 415 6.31 -10.85 -2.26
CA TYR A 415 6.96 -11.75 -3.22
C TYR A 415 7.00 -13.20 -2.74
N GLY A 416 6.69 -14.13 -3.64
CA GLY A 416 6.66 -15.56 -3.38
C GLY A 416 5.33 -16.07 -2.78
N SER A 417 4.43 -15.22 -2.28
CA SER A 417 3.12 -15.66 -1.80
C SER A 417 2.24 -16.21 -2.92
N GLU A 418 2.53 -15.82 -4.15
CA GLU A 418 1.88 -16.36 -5.37
C GLU A 418 2.26 -17.82 -5.69
N ILE A 419 3.20 -18.41 -4.94
CA ILE A 419 3.66 -19.79 -5.10
C ILE A 419 3.85 -20.50 -3.77
N ASN A 420 3.22 -20.01 -2.70
CA ASN A 420 3.33 -20.61 -1.37
C ASN A 420 4.81 -20.72 -0.88
N PHE A 421 5.65 -19.74 -1.24
CA PHE A 421 7.06 -19.74 -0.91
C PHE A 421 7.30 -19.51 0.58
N MET A 422 8.04 -20.43 1.22
CA MET A 422 8.40 -20.34 2.65
C MET A 422 7.21 -20.19 3.60
N THR A 423 6.12 -20.90 3.32
CA THR A 423 4.89 -20.96 4.13
C THR A 423 5.19 -21.15 5.62
N GLY A 424 4.57 -20.35 6.48
CA GLY A 424 4.70 -20.42 7.94
C GLY A 424 6.12 -20.12 8.43
N LYS A 425 6.97 -19.46 7.64
CA LYS A 425 8.35 -19.17 8.04
C LYS A 425 8.49 -17.71 8.51
N PRO A 426 8.98 -17.50 9.73
CA PRO A 426 9.33 -16.17 10.22
C PRO A 426 10.66 -15.67 9.65
N GLU A 427 11.02 -14.41 9.98
CA GLU A 427 12.16 -13.67 9.45
C GLU A 427 13.43 -14.51 9.29
N HIS A 428 14.00 -14.99 10.37
CA HIS A 428 15.27 -15.75 10.37
C HIS A 428 15.09 -17.27 10.25
N LYS A 429 13.94 -17.72 9.70
CA LYS A 429 13.70 -19.12 9.33
C LYS A 429 13.36 -19.31 7.85
N GLY A 430 13.44 -18.26 7.05
CA GLY A 430 13.24 -18.36 5.61
C GLY A 430 12.24 -17.39 5.00
N ASN A 431 11.51 -16.61 5.79
CA ASN A 431 10.60 -15.57 5.25
C ASN A 431 11.29 -14.72 4.17
N ARG A 432 12.54 -14.28 4.47
CA ARG A 432 13.36 -13.44 3.61
C ARG A 432 14.34 -14.23 2.73
N ASN A 433 14.07 -15.49 2.42
CA ASN A 433 14.93 -16.26 1.54
C ASN A 433 14.87 -15.77 0.09
N TYR A 434 15.94 -16.04 -0.65
CA TYR A 434 16.10 -15.65 -2.05
C TYR A 434 15.12 -16.41 -2.94
N LEU A 435 14.31 -15.69 -3.72
CA LEU A 435 13.34 -16.26 -4.65
C LEU A 435 14.04 -16.84 -5.88
N GLY A 436 14.71 -15.98 -6.63
CA GLY A 436 15.49 -16.32 -7.82
C GLY A 436 14.66 -16.59 -9.07
N GLN A 437 15.30 -16.43 -10.22
CA GLN A 437 14.68 -16.52 -11.54
C GLN A 437 13.98 -17.86 -11.81
N GLN A 438 14.56 -18.96 -11.34
CA GLN A 438 14.00 -20.29 -11.57
C GLN A 438 12.59 -20.45 -10.95
N ARG A 439 12.36 -19.91 -9.74
CA ARG A 439 11.03 -19.98 -9.11
C ARG A 439 10.02 -19.11 -9.81
N ILE A 440 10.42 -17.93 -10.31
CA ILE A 440 9.55 -17.08 -11.13
C ILE A 440 9.10 -17.79 -12.41
N GLU A 441 9.99 -18.53 -13.05
CA GLU A 441 9.63 -19.31 -14.24
C GLU A 441 8.68 -20.47 -13.91
N GLN A 442 8.89 -21.13 -12.78
CA GLN A 442 8.02 -22.19 -12.30
C GLN A 442 6.66 -21.67 -11.81
N ALA A 443 6.62 -20.45 -11.27
CA ALA A 443 5.40 -19.82 -10.78
C ALA A 443 4.28 -19.76 -11.82
N LYS A 444 4.63 -19.60 -13.08
CA LYS A 444 3.68 -19.55 -14.21
C LYS A 444 2.79 -20.80 -14.33
N ASN A 445 3.20 -21.90 -13.72
CA ASN A 445 2.44 -23.17 -13.70
C ASN A 445 1.80 -23.45 -12.33
N HIS A 446 1.94 -22.54 -11.36
CA HIS A 446 1.42 -22.74 -10.01
C HIS A 446 -0.05 -22.33 -9.93
N VAL A 447 -0.87 -23.12 -9.21
CA VAL A 447 -2.30 -22.89 -9.11
C VAL A 447 -2.63 -21.55 -8.44
N ILE A 448 -1.91 -21.19 -7.37
CA ILE A 448 -2.10 -19.89 -6.69
C ILE A 448 -1.83 -18.75 -7.66
N HIS A 449 -0.72 -18.80 -8.42
CA HIS A 449 -0.38 -17.77 -9.39
C HIS A 449 -1.49 -17.59 -10.44
N HIS A 450 -2.07 -18.68 -10.94
CA HIS A 450 -3.17 -18.63 -11.91
C HIS A 450 -4.42 -17.97 -11.33
N GLU A 451 -4.87 -18.41 -10.15
CA GLU A 451 -6.10 -17.88 -9.54
C GLU A 451 -5.91 -16.43 -9.06
N LEU A 452 -4.73 -16.10 -8.51
CA LEU A 452 -4.35 -14.71 -8.19
C LEU A 452 -4.41 -13.82 -9.44
N THR A 453 -3.83 -14.27 -10.55
CA THR A 453 -3.85 -13.54 -11.81
C THR A 453 -5.27 -13.26 -12.27
N ASN A 454 -6.15 -14.27 -12.22
CA ASN A 454 -7.54 -14.12 -12.61
C ASN A 454 -8.26 -13.05 -11.79
N ILE A 455 -8.20 -13.14 -10.46
CA ILE A 455 -8.93 -12.21 -9.59
C ILE A 455 -8.31 -10.80 -9.58
N ALA A 456 -7.00 -10.68 -9.72
CA ALA A 456 -6.32 -9.39 -9.83
C ALA A 456 -6.73 -8.65 -11.11
N HIS A 457 -6.89 -9.36 -12.23
CA HIS A 457 -7.40 -8.79 -13.47
C HIS A 457 -8.88 -8.38 -13.37
N VAL A 458 -9.71 -9.13 -12.65
CA VAL A 458 -11.10 -8.72 -12.37
C VAL A 458 -11.11 -7.39 -11.62
N ARG A 459 -10.33 -7.26 -10.53
CA ARG A 459 -10.22 -5.99 -9.79
C ARG A 459 -9.69 -4.86 -10.68
N LYS A 460 -8.63 -5.09 -11.44
CA LYS A 460 -8.02 -4.10 -12.33
C LYS A 460 -9.00 -3.47 -13.31
N ASN A 461 -10.03 -4.23 -13.72
CA ASN A 461 -11.04 -3.81 -14.68
C ASN A 461 -12.37 -3.41 -14.02
N SER A 462 -12.43 -3.30 -12.69
CA SER A 462 -13.67 -2.98 -11.96
C SER A 462 -13.49 -1.80 -11.00
N VAL A 463 -14.03 -0.65 -11.35
CA VAL A 463 -14.05 0.53 -10.48
C VAL A 463 -14.80 0.26 -9.17
N ALA A 464 -15.83 -0.57 -9.21
CA ALA A 464 -16.58 -0.96 -8.02
C ALA A 464 -15.69 -1.72 -7.03
N LEU A 465 -14.87 -2.68 -7.48
CA LEU A 465 -13.94 -3.39 -6.61
C LEU A 465 -12.81 -2.49 -6.10
N GLN A 466 -12.38 -1.54 -6.90
CA GLN A 466 -11.30 -0.61 -6.54
C GLN A 466 -11.75 0.44 -5.51
N ARG A 467 -12.86 1.15 -5.80
CA ARG A 467 -13.24 2.38 -5.10
C ARG A 467 -14.68 2.39 -4.57
N GLY A 468 -15.44 1.32 -4.77
CA GLY A 468 -16.84 1.24 -4.36
C GLY A 468 -17.04 1.05 -2.87
N LEU A 469 -18.20 1.49 -2.35
CA LEU A 469 -18.69 1.10 -1.03
C LEU A 469 -18.91 -0.41 -0.95
N GLN A 470 -18.66 -1.01 0.20
CA GLN A 470 -18.95 -2.42 0.47
C GLN A 470 -20.22 -2.55 1.32
N VAL A 471 -21.17 -3.34 0.85
CA VAL A 471 -22.40 -3.71 1.58
C VAL A 471 -22.42 -5.21 1.74
N ASN A 472 -22.27 -5.69 2.98
CA ASN A 472 -22.25 -7.11 3.29
C ASN A 472 -23.67 -7.71 3.19
N LEU A 473 -23.76 -8.93 2.64
CA LEU A 473 -25.00 -9.71 2.58
C LEU A 473 -24.96 -10.87 3.58
N ASP A 474 -24.30 -11.98 3.19
CA ASP A 474 -24.20 -13.18 4.02
C ASP A 474 -22.74 -13.59 4.22
N PHE A 475 -22.39 -13.91 5.46
CA PHE A 475 -21.06 -14.39 5.89
C PHE A 475 -21.28 -15.49 6.91
N LYS A 476 -21.16 -16.74 6.46
CA LYS A 476 -21.45 -17.89 7.32
C LYS A 476 -20.72 -19.14 6.86
N GLY A 477 -20.06 -19.82 7.77
CA GLY A 477 -19.32 -21.05 7.45
C GLY A 477 -18.28 -20.78 6.37
N ASP A 478 -18.41 -21.44 5.23
CA ASP A 478 -17.43 -21.36 4.15
C ASP A 478 -17.81 -20.37 3.04
N VAL A 479 -18.90 -19.65 3.17
CA VAL A 479 -19.37 -18.76 2.11
C VAL A 479 -19.47 -17.30 2.58
N ALA A 480 -19.20 -16.39 1.63
CA ALA A 480 -19.43 -14.97 1.83
C ALA A 480 -20.03 -14.34 0.56
N SER A 481 -20.92 -13.38 0.77
CA SER A 481 -21.47 -12.55 -0.30
C SER A 481 -21.58 -11.10 0.12
N PHE A 482 -21.29 -10.18 -0.82
CA PHE A 482 -21.36 -8.74 -0.59
C PHE A 482 -21.42 -7.98 -1.91
N TYR A 483 -21.93 -6.74 -1.84
CA TYR A 483 -21.86 -5.80 -2.94
C TYR A 483 -20.65 -4.86 -2.78
N ARG A 484 -20.09 -4.45 -3.93
CA ARG A 484 -19.22 -3.28 -4.07
C ARG A 484 -19.89 -2.32 -5.04
N VAL A 485 -20.09 -1.08 -4.64
CA VAL A 485 -20.88 -0.12 -5.43
C VAL A 485 -20.09 1.16 -5.64
N TYR A 486 -19.86 1.49 -6.90
CA TYR A 486 -19.33 2.79 -7.33
C TYR A 486 -20.34 3.48 -8.24
N GLN A 487 -20.77 4.65 -7.86
CA GLN A 487 -21.67 5.50 -8.65
C GLN A 487 -21.25 6.95 -8.47
N ASN A 488 -20.63 7.54 -9.49
CA ASN A 488 -20.20 8.93 -9.45
C ASN A 488 -20.20 9.51 -10.86
N ASN A 489 -20.90 10.61 -11.04
CA ASN A 489 -21.12 11.22 -12.35
C ASN A 489 -21.71 10.17 -13.34
N ASP A 490 -21.05 9.98 -14.48
CA ASP A 490 -21.49 9.05 -15.53
C ASP A 490 -20.92 7.63 -15.36
N GLU A 491 -20.04 7.40 -14.37
CA GLU A 491 -19.44 6.09 -14.10
C GLU A 491 -20.24 5.36 -13.01
N ASN A 492 -20.87 4.26 -13.41
CA ASN A 492 -21.74 3.47 -12.53
C ASN A 492 -21.42 1.99 -12.65
N GLN A 493 -21.05 1.37 -11.56
CA GLN A 493 -20.84 -0.08 -11.51
C GLN A 493 -21.19 -0.65 -10.14
N THR A 494 -21.95 -1.74 -10.15
CA THR A 494 -22.17 -2.59 -8.99
C THR A 494 -21.51 -3.93 -9.24
N ALA A 495 -20.67 -4.40 -8.32
CA ALA A 495 -20.16 -5.76 -8.30
C ALA A 495 -20.85 -6.55 -7.19
N LEU A 496 -21.43 -7.69 -7.51
CA LEU A 496 -21.85 -8.71 -6.56
C LEU A 496 -20.76 -9.77 -6.48
N VAL A 497 -20.16 -9.92 -5.30
CA VAL A 497 -19.07 -10.85 -5.02
C VAL A 497 -19.61 -12.04 -4.24
N LEU A 498 -19.31 -13.24 -4.73
CA LEU A 498 -19.67 -14.52 -4.11
C LEU A 498 -18.39 -15.33 -3.92
N LEU A 499 -18.06 -15.68 -2.68
CA LEU A 499 -16.84 -16.40 -2.31
C LEU A 499 -17.17 -17.71 -1.63
N ASN A 500 -16.44 -18.76 -1.99
CA ASN A 500 -16.59 -20.10 -1.42
C ASN A 500 -15.21 -20.67 -1.09
N LYS A 501 -14.91 -20.87 0.21
CA LYS A 501 -13.67 -21.47 0.69
C LYS A 501 -13.77 -22.96 1.04
N SER A 502 -14.92 -23.60 0.74
CA SER A 502 -15.05 -25.05 0.92
C SER A 502 -14.47 -25.83 -0.25
N ASP A 503 -14.18 -27.12 -0.05
CA ASP A 503 -13.73 -28.05 -1.09
C ASP A 503 -14.79 -28.33 -2.16
N SER A 504 -16.07 -28.05 -1.87
CA SER A 504 -17.22 -28.39 -2.71
C SER A 504 -17.83 -27.17 -3.35
N GLU A 505 -18.57 -27.37 -4.46
CA GLU A 505 -19.42 -26.33 -5.07
C GLU A 505 -20.48 -25.84 -4.06
N ALA A 506 -20.59 -24.53 -3.90
CA ALA A 506 -21.63 -23.88 -3.10
C ALA A 506 -22.67 -23.21 -3.99
N GLU A 507 -23.93 -23.25 -3.57
CA GLU A 507 -25.06 -22.61 -4.28
C GLU A 507 -25.49 -21.35 -3.55
N PHE A 508 -25.47 -20.23 -4.26
CA PHE A 508 -25.90 -18.92 -3.78
C PHE A 508 -27.26 -18.56 -4.38
N ASN A 509 -28.20 -18.26 -3.50
CA ASN A 509 -29.55 -17.79 -3.88
C ASN A 509 -29.66 -16.32 -3.43
N ILE A 510 -29.55 -15.40 -4.40
CA ILE A 510 -29.56 -13.95 -4.14
C ILE A 510 -30.90 -13.37 -4.60
N ASP A 511 -31.65 -12.84 -3.66
CA ASP A 511 -32.93 -12.13 -3.87
C ASP A 511 -32.95 -10.79 -3.11
N GLU A 512 -32.04 -10.59 -2.15
CA GLU A 512 -31.90 -9.37 -1.37
C GLU A 512 -31.14 -8.29 -2.15
N MET A 513 -31.67 -7.06 -2.14
CA MET A 513 -31.04 -5.86 -2.69
C MET A 513 -30.58 -5.97 -4.16
N LEU A 514 -31.12 -6.93 -4.91
CA LEU A 514 -30.72 -7.20 -6.28
C LEU A 514 -31.31 -6.14 -7.25
N SER A 515 -30.43 -5.41 -7.93
CA SER A 515 -30.80 -4.45 -8.96
C SER A 515 -31.18 -5.14 -10.26
N THR A 516 -32.21 -4.62 -10.95
CA THR A 516 -32.59 -5.08 -12.30
C THR A 516 -31.55 -4.62 -13.33
N GLY A 517 -31.33 -5.45 -14.35
CA GLY A 517 -30.37 -5.15 -15.42
C GLY A 517 -29.70 -6.41 -15.97
N LEU A 518 -28.68 -6.21 -16.78
CA LEU A 518 -27.85 -7.27 -17.34
C LEU A 518 -26.56 -7.37 -16.51
N TRP A 519 -26.48 -8.44 -15.72
CA TRP A 519 -25.31 -8.78 -14.93
C TRP A 519 -24.37 -9.66 -15.73
N THR A 520 -23.08 -9.35 -15.71
CA THR A 520 -22.06 -10.11 -16.45
C THR A 520 -21.03 -10.68 -15.48
N ASP A 521 -20.80 -11.97 -15.53
CA ASP A 521 -19.72 -12.63 -14.79
C ASP A 521 -18.36 -12.13 -15.34
N ALA A 522 -17.58 -11.48 -14.49
CA ALA A 522 -16.31 -10.89 -14.88
C ALA A 522 -15.20 -11.92 -15.18
N ILE A 523 -15.37 -13.17 -14.73
CA ILE A 523 -14.42 -14.26 -14.94
C ILE A 523 -14.81 -15.08 -16.17
N LEU A 524 -16.09 -15.47 -16.26
CA LEU A 524 -16.59 -16.40 -17.28
C LEU A 524 -17.25 -15.69 -18.48
N GLY A 525 -17.56 -14.40 -18.37
CA GLY A 525 -18.29 -13.65 -19.40
C GLY A 525 -19.76 -14.05 -19.57
N LYS A 526 -20.31 -14.83 -18.65
CA LYS A 526 -21.70 -15.27 -18.70
C LYS A 526 -22.64 -14.15 -18.27
N GLU A 527 -23.76 -14.00 -19.01
CA GLU A 527 -24.75 -12.95 -18.75
C GLU A 527 -26.00 -13.50 -18.03
N TYR A 528 -26.53 -12.68 -17.10
CA TYR A 528 -27.72 -12.95 -16.32
C TYR A 528 -28.64 -11.72 -16.38
N LYS A 529 -29.82 -11.90 -16.95
CA LYS A 529 -30.82 -10.83 -17.04
C LYS A 529 -31.75 -10.89 -15.84
N ILE A 530 -31.75 -9.83 -15.05
CA ILE A 530 -32.66 -9.65 -13.91
C ILE A 530 -33.68 -8.57 -14.27
N ASP A 531 -34.98 -8.90 -14.16
CA ASP A 531 -36.06 -7.96 -14.41
C ASP A 531 -37.05 -7.93 -13.23
N SER A 532 -38.02 -7.02 -13.27
CA SER A 532 -38.99 -6.81 -12.18
C SER A 532 -39.91 -8.01 -11.87
N ASN A 533 -39.99 -8.98 -12.78
CA ASN A 533 -40.76 -10.19 -12.58
C ASN A 533 -39.93 -11.35 -12.03
N ASN A 534 -38.59 -11.22 -12.09
CA ASN A 534 -37.64 -12.22 -11.62
C ASN A 534 -36.46 -11.54 -10.93
N LEU A 535 -36.67 -11.18 -9.66
CA LEU A 535 -35.67 -10.62 -8.76
C LEU A 535 -34.95 -11.73 -7.98
N HIS A 536 -34.48 -12.74 -8.69
CA HIS A 536 -33.77 -13.88 -8.10
C HIS A 536 -32.62 -14.30 -8.99
N LEU A 537 -31.49 -14.61 -8.36
CA LEU A 537 -30.29 -15.07 -9.02
C LEU A 537 -29.76 -16.31 -8.29
N ASN A 538 -29.66 -17.43 -9.00
CA ASN A 538 -29.06 -18.66 -8.50
C ASN A 538 -27.70 -18.86 -9.18
N ILE A 539 -26.63 -18.92 -8.39
CA ILE A 539 -25.26 -19.07 -8.86
C ILE A 539 -24.56 -20.18 -8.10
N LYS A 540 -23.85 -21.02 -8.84
CA LYS A 540 -22.94 -22.04 -8.29
C LYS A 540 -21.51 -21.55 -8.38
N VAL A 541 -20.82 -21.57 -7.24
CA VAL A 541 -19.42 -21.20 -7.12
C VAL A 541 -18.59 -22.44 -6.78
N LYS A 542 -17.59 -22.73 -7.60
CA LYS A 542 -16.67 -23.87 -7.36
C LYS A 542 -16.03 -23.80 -5.98
N GLY A 543 -15.58 -24.95 -5.45
CA GLY A 543 -14.74 -24.97 -4.25
C GLY A 543 -13.51 -24.09 -4.45
N HIS A 544 -13.11 -23.36 -3.40
CA HIS A 544 -12.00 -22.40 -3.40
C HIS A 544 -12.10 -21.37 -4.54
N GLY A 545 -13.32 -20.89 -4.77
CA GLY A 545 -13.63 -20.04 -5.92
C GLY A 545 -14.27 -18.71 -5.58
N ALA A 546 -14.21 -17.82 -6.55
CA ALA A 546 -14.92 -16.55 -6.56
C ALA A 546 -15.80 -16.43 -7.81
N THR A 547 -16.95 -15.80 -7.68
CA THR A 547 -17.74 -15.25 -8.80
C THR A 547 -17.98 -13.77 -8.56
N VAL A 548 -17.69 -12.96 -9.55
CA VAL A 548 -17.92 -11.51 -9.53
C VAL A 548 -18.85 -11.14 -10.66
N LEU A 549 -20.07 -10.74 -10.33
CA LEU A 549 -21.05 -10.28 -11.30
C LEU A 549 -21.08 -8.76 -11.35
N LEU A 550 -20.90 -8.18 -12.51
CA LEU A 550 -20.87 -6.74 -12.74
C LEU A 550 -22.17 -6.24 -13.40
N LEU A 551 -22.72 -5.17 -12.86
CA LEU A 551 -23.82 -4.41 -13.43
C LEU A 551 -23.35 -2.97 -13.69
N ASN A 552 -23.26 -2.58 -14.97
CA ASN A 552 -22.80 -1.27 -15.40
C ASN A 552 -23.98 -0.29 -15.60
N SER A 553 -24.72 -0.03 -14.53
CA SER A 553 -25.81 0.94 -14.51
C SER A 553 -26.03 1.51 -13.10
N PRO A 554 -26.72 2.64 -12.95
CA PRO A 554 -27.05 3.18 -11.63
C PRO A 554 -27.84 2.17 -10.79
N VAL A 555 -27.62 2.21 -9.46
CA VAL A 555 -28.36 1.40 -8.50
C VAL A 555 -29.85 1.72 -8.59
N ASN A 556 -30.68 0.71 -8.86
CA ASN A 556 -32.13 0.85 -8.98
C ASN A 556 -32.94 0.07 -7.94
N ASN A 557 -32.29 -0.78 -7.14
CA ASN A 557 -32.92 -1.41 -5.99
C ASN A 557 -33.07 -0.41 -4.84
N ALA A 558 -34.27 -0.26 -4.29
CA ALA A 558 -34.57 0.75 -3.28
C ALA A 558 -33.91 0.48 -1.93
N GLU A 559 -33.81 -0.79 -1.53
CA GLU A 559 -33.18 -1.21 -0.26
C GLU A 559 -31.68 -1.01 -0.29
N LEU A 560 -30.99 -1.49 -1.33
CA LEU A 560 -29.55 -1.25 -1.54
C LEU A 560 -29.26 0.25 -1.53
N ARG A 561 -30.08 1.04 -2.23
CA ARG A 561 -29.91 2.49 -2.27
C ARG A 561 -30.05 3.14 -0.88
N ALA A 562 -30.99 2.68 -0.06
CA ALA A 562 -31.19 3.19 1.29
C ALA A 562 -29.97 2.89 2.18
N GLN A 563 -29.42 1.68 2.10
CA GLN A 563 -28.19 1.32 2.81
C GLN A 563 -27.00 2.15 2.36
N LEU A 564 -26.80 2.32 1.04
CA LEU A 564 -25.70 3.14 0.49
C LEU A 564 -25.79 4.60 0.94
N VAL A 565 -27.00 5.20 0.97
CA VAL A 565 -27.20 6.56 1.48
C VAL A 565 -26.78 6.67 2.95
N ALA A 566 -27.19 5.72 3.78
CA ALA A 566 -26.85 5.71 5.19
C ALA A 566 -25.34 5.56 5.42
N GLN A 567 -24.70 4.61 4.73
CA GLN A 567 -23.27 4.33 4.84
C GLN A 567 -22.43 5.50 4.29
N GLN A 568 -22.79 6.08 3.13
CA GLN A 568 -22.12 7.24 2.56
C GLN A 568 -22.18 8.45 3.50
N GLY A 569 -23.33 8.66 4.17
CA GLY A 569 -23.49 9.74 5.14
C GLY A 569 -22.56 9.59 6.35
N LYS A 570 -22.40 8.40 6.87
CA LYS A 570 -21.47 8.11 7.97
C LYS A 570 -20.01 8.28 7.55
N LEU A 571 -19.65 7.76 6.38
CA LEU A 571 -18.29 7.89 5.83
C LEU A 571 -17.92 9.37 5.61
N HIS A 572 -18.81 10.17 5.02
CA HIS A 572 -18.57 11.61 4.85
C HIS A 572 -18.47 12.35 6.18
N ALA A 573 -19.23 11.96 7.21
CA ALA A 573 -19.12 12.56 8.53
C ALA A 573 -17.74 12.27 9.16
N ALA A 574 -17.21 11.05 9.00
CA ALA A 574 -15.87 10.69 9.46
C ALA A 574 -14.76 11.46 8.73
N ILE A 575 -14.87 11.61 7.40
CA ILE A 575 -13.90 12.36 6.59
C ILE A 575 -13.92 13.88 6.91
N SER A 576 -15.04 14.40 7.39
CA SER A 576 -15.22 15.85 7.65
C SER A 576 -14.84 16.27 9.08
N GLN A 577 -14.54 15.32 9.96
CA GLN A 577 -14.04 15.55 11.32
C GLN A 577 -12.51 15.62 11.32
#